data_55cd48a2eabea1832f2abc46edc02c39
#
_entry.id   55cd48a2eabea1832f2abc46edc02c39
#
_cell.length_a   1.000
_cell.length_b   1.000
_cell.length_c   1.000
_cell.angle_alpha   90.00
_cell.angle_beta   90.00
_cell.angle_gamma   90.00
#
_symmetry.space_group_name_H-M   'P 1'
#
loop_
_entity.id
_entity.type
_entity.pdbx_description
1 polymer ?
#
loop_
_entity_poly.entity_id
_entity_poly.type
_entity_poly.pdbx_seq_one_letter_code
_entity_poly.pdbx_strand_id
1 'polypeptide(L)'
;LDLHEELNNLSCVINVIGVVSFKGGVGKSLVTSMLAVTFNRLGKKTAVLDADITGPSIPKAFGVHERCRGNVEGIFPVVTETGIKMISVNLLLEHETDPVVWRSPVITGTVKQFWMDVIWEDVDYMFVDMPPGTGDVPLTVFQSLPIDGIVIVASPQELVSMIVQKAVKMAKMMNVPILGLVENMSWFMCPE
;
A
#
# COMPACT_ATOMS: atom_id res chain seq x y z
N LEU A 1 10.42 6.44 -21.34
CA LEU A 1 10.61 5.03 -20.97
C LEU A 1 9.60 4.73 -19.89
N ASP A 2 8.62 3.90 -20.21
CA ASP A 2 7.66 3.39 -19.24
C ASP A 2 8.44 2.38 -18.38
N LEU A 3 8.56 2.70 -17.09
CA LEU A 3 9.27 1.87 -16.12
C LEU A 3 8.31 0.96 -15.31
N HIS A 4 7.01 1.04 -15.64
CA HIS A 4 6.01 0.23 -14.96
C HIS A 4 6.17 -1.25 -15.35
N GLU A 5 6.07 -2.11 -14.36
CA GLU A 5 6.07 -3.55 -14.59
C GLU A 5 4.71 -4.01 -15.16
N GLU A 6 4.73 -5.05 -15.97
CA GLU A 6 3.50 -5.65 -16.50
C GLU A 6 2.74 -6.40 -15.40
N LEU A 7 1.43 -6.24 -15.39
CA LEU A 7 0.54 -6.98 -14.49
C LEU A 7 0.45 -8.45 -14.92
N ASN A 8 0.22 -9.37 -13.96
CA ASN A 8 -0.08 -10.76 -14.27
C ASN A 8 -1.20 -10.86 -15.31
N ASN A 9 -1.04 -11.72 -16.31
CA ASN A 9 -1.97 -11.85 -17.44
C ASN A 9 -3.38 -12.37 -17.06
N LEU A 10 -3.54 -12.89 -15.84
CA LEU A 10 -4.83 -13.30 -15.27
C LEU A 10 -5.46 -12.20 -14.39
N SER A 11 -4.92 -10.99 -14.46
CA SER A 11 -5.32 -9.88 -13.60
C SER A 11 -5.75 -8.67 -14.40
N CYS A 12 -6.72 -7.93 -13.86
CA CYS A 12 -7.17 -6.64 -14.37
C CYS A 12 -7.38 -5.69 -13.18
N VAL A 13 -6.55 -4.66 -13.06
CA VAL A 13 -6.67 -3.63 -12.01
C VAL A 13 -6.95 -2.30 -12.68
N ILE A 14 -8.10 -1.67 -12.35
CA ILE A 14 -8.57 -0.48 -13.06
C ILE A 14 -7.94 0.79 -12.46
N ASN A 15 -7.93 0.90 -11.12
CA ASN A 15 -7.40 2.07 -10.43
C ASN A 15 -6.42 1.65 -9.36
N VAL A 16 -5.24 2.28 -9.32
CA VAL A 16 -4.19 2.05 -8.33
C VAL A 16 -3.94 3.31 -7.54
N ILE A 17 -4.27 3.29 -6.25
CA ILE A 17 -4.20 4.44 -5.35
C ILE A 17 -3.11 4.22 -4.32
N GLY A 18 -2.06 5.04 -4.36
CA GLY A 18 -1.01 5.04 -3.35
C GLY A 18 -1.42 5.79 -2.08
N VAL A 19 -1.27 5.18 -0.92
CA VAL A 19 -1.43 5.86 0.37
C VAL A 19 -0.05 6.14 0.94
N VAL A 20 0.28 7.40 1.12
CA VAL A 20 1.62 7.86 1.45
C VAL A 20 1.66 8.61 2.78
N SER A 21 2.76 8.47 3.51
CA SER A 21 3.08 9.30 4.66
C SER A 21 4.57 9.61 4.68
N PHE A 22 4.93 10.76 5.23
CA PHE A 22 6.33 11.19 5.30
C PHE A 22 7.02 10.75 6.58
N LYS A 23 6.23 10.33 7.57
CA LYS A 23 6.70 9.83 8.85
C LYS A 23 5.97 8.53 9.19
N GLY A 24 6.66 7.62 9.86
CA GLY A 24 6.04 6.43 10.43
C GLY A 24 5.12 6.77 11.60
N GLY A 25 4.10 5.95 11.83
CA GLY A 25 3.24 6.04 13.00
C GLY A 25 2.09 7.07 12.90
N VAL A 26 1.83 7.66 11.74
CA VAL A 26 0.71 8.60 11.54
C VAL A 26 -0.63 7.91 11.19
N GLY A 27 -0.65 6.58 11.14
CA GLY A 27 -1.85 5.80 10.84
C GLY A 27 -2.10 5.55 9.34
N LYS A 28 -1.07 5.61 8.50
CA LYS A 28 -1.14 5.35 7.06
C LYS A 28 -1.86 4.04 6.74
N SER A 29 -1.40 2.93 7.31
CA SER A 29 -1.96 1.59 7.05
C SER A 29 -3.40 1.44 7.55
N LEU A 30 -3.78 2.15 8.63
CA LEU A 30 -5.16 2.22 9.06
C LEU A 30 -6.03 2.92 8.00
N VAL A 31 -5.58 4.06 7.48
CA VAL A 31 -6.28 4.81 6.42
C VAL A 31 -6.39 3.95 5.16
N THR A 32 -5.31 3.26 4.76
CA THR A 32 -5.31 2.30 3.63
C THR A 32 -6.40 1.24 3.82
N SER A 33 -6.46 0.62 5.00
CA SER A 33 -7.45 -0.39 5.33
C SER A 33 -8.87 0.16 5.31
N MET A 34 -9.09 1.36 5.86
CA MET A 34 -10.38 2.04 5.87
C MET A 34 -10.87 2.37 4.46
N LEU A 35 -9.99 2.83 3.58
CA LEU A 35 -10.32 3.08 2.18
C LEU A 35 -10.75 1.79 1.50
N ALA A 36 -9.99 0.70 1.64
CA ALA A 36 -10.34 -0.60 1.06
C ALA A 36 -11.72 -1.09 1.55
N VAL A 37 -11.98 -1.03 2.86
CA VAL A 37 -13.27 -1.42 3.44
C VAL A 37 -14.40 -0.53 2.95
N THR A 38 -14.17 0.78 2.87
CA THR A 38 -15.22 1.74 2.42
C THR A 38 -15.61 1.48 0.97
N PHE A 39 -14.63 1.34 0.07
CA PHE A 39 -14.91 1.06 -1.33
C PHE A 39 -15.53 -0.32 -1.53
N ASN A 40 -15.13 -1.32 -0.75
CA ASN A 40 -15.76 -2.64 -0.76
C ASN A 40 -17.23 -2.56 -0.34
N ARG A 41 -17.57 -1.80 0.71
CA ARG A 41 -18.96 -1.55 1.14
C ARG A 41 -19.79 -0.80 0.10
N LEU A 42 -19.15 -0.02 -0.75
CA LEU A 42 -19.78 0.63 -1.92
C LEU A 42 -19.95 -0.32 -3.11
N GLY A 43 -19.70 -1.61 -2.93
CA GLY A 43 -19.85 -2.64 -3.97
C GLY A 43 -18.70 -2.72 -4.98
N LYS A 44 -17.54 -2.13 -4.66
CA LYS A 44 -16.35 -2.21 -5.53
C LYS A 44 -15.50 -3.44 -5.20
N LYS A 45 -14.92 -4.07 -6.21
CA LYS A 45 -13.90 -5.09 -6.04
C LYS A 45 -12.60 -4.41 -5.60
N THR A 46 -12.19 -4.66 -4.36
CA THR A 46 -11.03 -3.97 -3.79
C THR A 46 -9.87 -4.90 -3.46
N ALA A 47 -8.67 -4.38 -3.58
CA ALA A 47 -7.44 -5.06 -3.19
C ALA A 47 -6.54 -4.12 -2.37
N VAL A 48 -5.67 -4.71 -1.55
CA VAL A 48 -4.62 -4.02 -0.81
C VAL A 48 -3.27 -4.68 -1.12
N LEU A 49 -2.32 -3.89 -1.60
CA LEU A 49 -0.93 -4.26 -1.76
C LEU A 49 -0.12 -3.57 -0.64
N ASP A 50 0.37 -4.35 0.31
CA ASP A 50 1.21 -3.86 1.41
C ASP A 50 2.66 -3.76 0.92
N ALA A 51 3.06 -2.54 0.53
CA ALA A 51 4.41 -2.22 0.10
C ALA A 51 5.31 -1.71 1.24
N ASP A 52 4.79 -1.58 2.46
CA ASP A 52 5.57 -1.26 3.66
C ASP A 52 6.22 -2.53 4.24
N ILE A 53 7.13 -3.10 3.46
CA ILE A 53 7.78 -4.39 3.72
C ILE A 53 8.49 -4.43 5.09
N THR A 54 9.00 -3.29 5.54
CA THR A 54 9.76 -3.20 6.81
C THR A 54 8.88 -3.12 8.05
N GLY A 55 7.63 -2.72 7.89
CA GLY A 55 6.66 -2.60 8.98
C GLY A 55 5.26 -3.05 8.56
N PRO A 56 5.11 -4.25 7.97
CA PRO A 56 3.85 -4.70 7.41
C PRO A 56 2.79 -4.81 8.50
N SER A 57 1.66 -4.13 8.30
CA SER A 57 0.60 -4.05 9.31
C SER A 57 -0.80 -4.32 8.75
N ILE A 58 -0.94 -4.43 7.45
CA ILE A 58 -2.23 -4.65 6.78
C ILE A 58 -2.89 -5.97 7.20
N PRO A 59 -2.22 -7.14 7.18
CA PRO A 59 -2.86 -8.39 7.61
C PRO A 59 -3.39 -8.32 9.04
N LYS A 60 -2.62 -7.72 9.95
CA LYS A 60 -3.02 -7.54 11.35
C LYS A 60 -4.26 -6.64 11.49
N ALA A 61 -4.36 -5.58 10.70
CA ALA A 61 -5.51 -4.68 10.70
C ALA A 61 -6.81 -5.38 10.27
N PHE A 62 -6.71 -6.40 9.41
CA PHE A 62 -7.83 -7.21 8.96
C PHE A 62 -8.03 -8.52 9.75
N GLY A 63 -7.18 -8.81 10.74
CA GLY A 63 -7.22 -10.08 11.48
C GLY A 63 -6.91 -11.31 10.62
N VAL A 64 -6.12 -11.12 9.55
CA VAL A 64 -5.74 -12.19 8.62
C VAL A 64 -4.46 -12.84 9.08
N HIS A 65 -4.48 -14.16 9.23
CA HIS A 65 -3.35 -15.00 9.62
C HIS A 65 -3.07 -16.11 8.60
N GLU A 66 -3.90 -16.23 7.58
CA GLU A 66 -3.75 -17.20 6.52
C GLU A 66 -2.56 -16.83 5.63
N ARG A 67 -1.87 -17.87 5.12
CA ARG A 67 -0.76 -17.67 4.17
C ARG A 67 -1.25 -17.65 2.74
N CYS A 68 -0.57 -16.87 1.91
CA CYS A 68 -0.74 -16.94 0.48
C CYS A 68 -0.35 -18.33 -0.03
N ARG A 69 -1.07 -18.79 -1.03
CA ARG A 69 -0.76 -20.01 -1.77
C ARG A 69 -0.38 -19.62 -3.19
N GLY A 70 0.36 -20.48 -3.87
CA GLY A 70 0.73 -20.24 -5.26
C GLY A 70 0.76 -21.54 -6.06
N ASN A 71 0.78 -21.38 -7.36
CA ASN A 71 0.97 -22.46 -8.34
C ASN A 71 1.91 -21.95 -9.45
N VAL A 72 1.98 -22.68 -10.56
CA VAL A 72 2.81 -22.31 -11.72
C VAL A 72 2.35 -21.03 -12.43
N GLU A 73 1.12 -20.59 -12.21
CA GLU A 73 0.53 -19.39 -12.82
C GLU A 73 0.77 -18.14 -11.99
N GLY A 74 1.00 -18.29 -10.67
CA GLY A 74 1.28 -17.16 -9.77
C GLY A 74 0.90 -17.42 -8.33
N ILE A 75 0.85 -16.31 -7.57
CA ILE A 75 0.52 -16.27 -6.15
C ILE A 75 -0.95 -15.86 -6.01
N PHE A 76 -1.71 -16.59 -5.23
CA PHE A 76 -3.09 -16.20 -4.89
C PHE A 76 -3.05 -15.28 -3.66
N PRO A 77 -3.63 -14.07 -3.75
CA PRO A 77 -3.76 -13.19 -2.60
C PRO A 77 -4.68 -13.82 -1.56
N VAL A 78 -4.50 -13.45 -0.30
CA VAL A 78 -5.49 -13.79 0.73
C VAL A 78 -6.74 -12.93 0.50
N VAL A 79 -7.91 -13.54 0.66
CA VAL A 79 -9.19 -12.87 0.50
C VAL A 79 -9.91 -12.84 1.84
N THR A 80 -10.30 -11.65 2.31
CA THR A 80 -11.09 -11.50 3.54
C THR A 80 -12.50 -12.05 3.36
N GLU A 81 -13.22 -12.27 4.46
CA GLU A 81 -14.65 -12.68 4.43
C GLU A 81 -15.53 -11.72 3.61
N THR A 82 -15.16 -10.45 3.53
CA THR A 82 -15.87 -9.43 2.75
C THR A 82 -15.42 -9.33 1.30
N GLY A 83 -14.46 -10.15 0.87
CA GLY A 83 -13.99 -10.20 -0.52
C GLY A 83 -12.86 -9.22 -0.86
N ILE A 84 -12.21 -8.61 0.12
CA ILE A 84 -11.03 -7.76 -0.11
C ILE A 84 -9.82 -8.66 -0.31
N LYS A 85 -9.13 -8.52 -1.44
CA LYS A 85 -7.90 -9.24 -1.76
C LYS A 85 -6.70 -8.52 -1.13
N MET A 86 -5.74 -9.26 -0.58
CA MET A 86 -4.53 -8.64 -0.04
C MET A 86 -3.29 -9.48 -0.21
N ILE A 87 -2.16 -8.79 -0.33
CA ILE A 87 -0.82 -9.35 -0.27
C ILE A 87 0.04 -8.51 0.69
N SER A 88 0.81 -9.19 1.50
CA SER A 88 1.85 -8.62 2.36
C SER A 88 2.96 -9.64 2.52
N VAL A 89 4.16 -9.17 2.82
CA VAL A 89 5.30 -10.07 3.06
C VAL A 89 5.03 -11.05 4.20
N ASN A 90 4.32 -10.62 5.23
CA ASN A 90 3.97 -11.48 6.36
C ASN A 90 3.12 -12.70 5.96
N LEU A 91 2.39 -12.61 4.86
CA LEU A 91 1.55 -13.71 4.35
C LEU A 91 2.37 -14.73 3.52
N LEU A 92 3.64 -14.47 3.28
CA LEU A 92 4.57 -15.34 2.56
C LEU A 92 5.59 -16.02 3.47
N LEU A 93 5.88 -15.44 4.64
CA LEU A 93 6.88 -15.96 5.58
C LEU A 93 6.35 -17.19 6.34
N GLU A 94 7.25 -18.12 6.71
CA GLU A 94 6.88 -19.28 7.52
C GLU A 94 6.49 -18.87 8.93
N HIS A 95 7.18 -17.88 9.50
CA HIS A 95 6.83 -17.24 10.76
C HIS A 95 6.90 -15.73 10.60
N GLU A 96 5.93 -15.02 11.18
CA GLU A 96 5.90 -13.54 11.13
C GLU A 96 7.14 -12.89 11.77
N THR A 97 7.83 -13.62 12.64
CA THR A 97 9.03 -13.18 13.35
C THR A 97 10.33 -13.58 12.67
N ASP A 98 10.27 -14.22 11.50
CA ASP A 98 11.48 -14.64 10.80
C ASP A 98 12.33 -13.42 10.44
N PRO A 99 13.61 -13.39 10.81
CA PRO A 99 14.47 -12.26 10.53
C PRO A 99 14.80 -12.21 9.05
N VAL A 100 14.26 -11.23 8.36
CA VAL A 100 14.59 -10.95 6.96
C VAL A 100 15.39 -9.67 6.88
N VAL A 101 16.56 -9.73 6.24
CA VAL A 101 17.39 -8.54 6.02
C VAL A 101 16.86 -7.79 4.79
N TRP A 102 16.06 -6.78 5.03
CA TRP A 102 15.48 -5.95 4.00
C TRP A 102 16.45 -4.85 3.55
N ARG A 103 17.05 -5.02 2.38
CA ARG A 103 17.80 -3.96 1.69
C ARG A 103 16.91 -3.36 0.60
N SER A 104 17.14 -2.06 0.27
CA SER A 104 16.30 -1.36 -0.71
C SER A 104 16.04 -2.12 -2.03
N PRO A 105 17.03 -2.77 -2.67
CA PRO A 105 16.77 -3.56 -3.88
C PRO A 105 15.86 -4.76 -3.66
N VAL A 106 15.96 -5.41 -2.47
CA VAL A 106 15.10 -6.55 -2.11
C VAL A 106 13.67 -6.09 -1.89
N ILE A 107 13.47 -4.99 -1.17
CA ILE A 107 12.15 -4.39 -0.93
C ILE A 107 11.46 -4.08 -2.25
N THR A 108 12.16 -3.35 -3.14
CA THR A 108 11.60 -2.99 -4.45
C THR A 108 11.30 -4.22 -5.30
N GLY A 109 12.20 -5.21 -5.30
CA GLY A 109 11.99 -6.47 -6.01
C GLY A 109 10.75 -7.23 -5.51
N THR A 110 10.54 -7.27 -4.20
CA THR A 110 9.36 -7.91 -3.60
C THR A 110 8.07 -7.19 -3.99
N VAL A 111 8.04 -5.86 -3.95
CA VAL A 111 6.85 -5.09 -4.36
C VAL A 111 6.53 -5.29 -5.84
N LYS A 112 7.56 -5.33 -6.70
CA LYS A 112 7.38 -5.68 -8.12
C LYS A 112 6.79 -7.07 -8.31
N GLN A 113 7.30 -8.07 -7.56
CA GLN A 113 6.74 -9.43 -7.59
C GLN A 113 5.29 -9.45 -7.12
N PHE A 114 4.90 -8.67 -6.11
CA PHE A 114 3.49 -8.56 -5.70
C PHE A 114 2.60 -8.02 -6.82
N TRP A 115 3.12 -7.17 -7.67
CA TRP A 115 2.40 -6.68 -8.84
C TRP A 115 2.34 -7.71 -9.96
N MET A 116 3.48 -8.31 -10.32
CA MET A 116 3.62 -9.18 -11.51
C MET A 116 3.14 -10.61 -11.27
N ASP A 117 3.40 -11.18 -10.08
CA ASP A 117 3.23 -12.61 -9.83
C ASP A 117 1.92 -12.93 -9.09
N VAL A 118 1.27 -11.93 -8.47
CA VAL A 118 -0.01 -12.13 -7.78
C VAL A 118 -1.15 -12.12 -8.78
N ILE A 119 -2.02 -13.14 -8.70
CA ILE A 119 -3.23 -13.25 -9.52
C ILE A 119 -4.33 -12.44 -8.85
N TRP A 120 -4.44 -11.18 -9.26
CA TRP A 120 -5.42 -10.25 -8.71
C TRP A 120 -6.83 -10.44 -9.25
N GLU A 121 -6.97 -11.10 -10.44
CA GLU A 121 -8.22 -11.17 -11.18
C GLU A 121 -8.80 -9.75 -11.42
N ASP A 122 -10.13 -9.61 -11.35
CA ASP A 122 -10.76 -8.29 -11.48
C ASP A 122 -10.70 -7.49 -10.17
N VAL A 123 -10.13 -6.28 -10.25
CA VAL A 123 -10.04 -5.30 -9.17
C VAL A 123 -10.41 -3.92 -9.69
N ASP A 124 -11.44 -3.29 -9.11
CA ASP A 124 -11.83 -1.92 -9.44
C ASP A 124 -10.87 -0.90 -8.82
N TYR A 125 -10.46 -1.13 -7.57
CA TYR A 125 -9.56 -0.27 -6.81
C TYR A 125 -8.54 -1.09 -6.02
N MET A 126 -7.27 -0.83 -6.29
CA MET A 126 -6.16 -1.32 -5.49
C MET A 126 -5.60 -0.18 -4.65
N PHE A 127 -5.53 -0.37 -3.34
CA PHE A 127 -4.87 0.54 -2.42
C PHE A 127 -3.48 0.01 -2.09
N VAL A 128 -2.47 0.82 -2.36
CA VAL A 128 -1.07 0.48 -2.09
C VAL A 128 -0.64 1.19 -0.81
N ASP A 129 -0.36 0.40 0.23
CA ASP A 129 0.21 0.93 1.48
C ASP A 129 1.70 1.20 1.27
N MET A 130 2.06 2.45 0.96
CA MET A 130 3.40 2.83 0.56
C MET A 130 4.38 2.81 1.73
N PRO A 131 5.68 2.52 1.52
CA PRO A 131 6.70 2.73 2.53
C PRO A 131 6.70 4.18 3.01
N PRO A 132 6.94 4.45 4.32
CA PRO A 132 6.98 5.82 4.82
C PRO A 132 8.21 6.58 4.35
N GLY A 133 8.12 7.90 4.28
CA GLY A 133 9.24 8.79 3.97
C GLY A 133 9.30 9.28 2.53
N THR A 134 10.41 9.91 2.20
CA THR A 134 10.71 10.51 0.87
C THR A 134 12.03 10.01 0.29
N GLY A 135 12.54 8.90 0.79
CA GLY A 135 13.80 8.30 0.36
C GLY A 135 13.67 7.49 -0.93
N ASP A 136 14.73 6.76 -1.26
CA ASP A 136 14.83 5.99 -2.51
C ASP A 136 13.78 4.88 -2.60
N VAL A 137 13.44 4.23 -1.48
CA VAL A 137 12.49 3.10 -1.46
C VAL A 137 11.09 3.53 -1.88
N PRO A 138 10.43 4.53 -1.23
CA PRO A 138 9.15 5.03 -1.69
C PRO A 138 9.16 5.48 -3.15
N LEU A 139 10.19 6.20 -3.58
CA LEU A 139 10.31 6.68 -4.97
C LEU A 139 10.40 5.51 -5.96
N THR A 140 11.19 4.49 -5.64
CA THR A 140 11.36 3.32 -6.53
C THR A 140 10.07 2.50 -6.60
N VAL A 141 9.36 2.33 -5.49
CA VAL A 141 8.04 1.67 -5.47
C VAL A 141 7.06 2.45 -6.35
N PHE A 142 7.04 3.77 -6.23
CA PHE A 142 6.24 4.65 -7.06
C PHE A 142 6.51 4.48 -8.57
N GLN A 143 7.79 4.38 -8.93
CA GLN A 143 8.19 4.22 -10.34
C GLN A 143 7.90 2.81 -10.89
N SER A 144 7.70 1.83 -10.02
CA SER A 144 7.50 0.44 -10.40
C SER A 144 6.04 0.08 -10.60
N LEU A 145 5.12 0.82 -9.98
CA LEU A 145 3.67 0.57 -10.02
C LEU A 145 2.96 1.68 -10.80
N PRO A 146 1.92 1.36 -11.57
CA PRO A 146 1.13 2.36 -12.31
C PRO A 146 0.17 3.10 -11.36
N ILE A 147 0.69 3.93 -10.48
CA ILE A 147 -0.10 4.68 -9.51
C ILE A 147 -0.88 5.80 -10.21
N ASP A 148 -2.21 5.74 -10.15
CA ASP A 148 -3.12 6.72 -10.77
C ASP A 148 -3.32 7.97 -9.91
N GLY A 149 -3.10 7.85 -8.60
CA GLY A 149 -3.26 8.97 -7.68
C GLY A 149 -2.80 8.62 -6.27
N ILE A 150 -2.60 9.66 -5.44
CA ILE A 150 -2.17 9.47 -4.05
C ILE A 150 -3.10 10.10 -3.04
N VAL A 151 -3.24 9.44 -1.89
CA VAL A 151 -3.81 9.98 -0.67
C VAL A 151 -2.67 10.19 0.32
N ILE A 152 -2.54 11.40 0.84
CA ILE A 152 -1.50 11.75 1.82
C ILE A 152 -2.08 11.63 3.22
N VAL A 153 -1.39 10.93 4.11
CA VAL A 153 -1.76 10.83 5.54
C VAL A 153 -0.72 11.55 6.37
N ALA A 154 -1.16 12.48 7.19
CA ALA A 154 -0.31 13.31 8.05
C ALA A 154 -0.94 13.53 9.42
N SER A 155 -0.12 13.85 10.42
CA SER A 155 -0.56 14.37 11.72
C SER A 155 -0.58 15.90 11.70
N PRO A 156 -1.26 16.58 12.65
CA PRO A 156 -1.29 18.03 12.73
C PRO A 156 0.09 18.68 12.80
N GLN A 157 1.03 18.06 13.52
CA GLN A 157 2.40 18.57 13.63
C GLN A 157 3.14 18.55 12.27
N GLU A 158 2.78 17.64 11.39
CA GLU A 158 3.39 17.53 10.07
C GLU A 158 2.82 18.55 9.07
N LEU A 159 1.54 18.92 9.24
CA LEU A 159 0.89 19.92 8.38
C LEU A 159 1.47 21.31 8.55
N VAL A 160 2.00 21.61 9.72
CA VAL A 160 2.69 22.90 10.04
C VAL A 160 4.10 22.93 9.46
N SER A 161 4.65 21.80 9.07
CA SER A 161 6.03 21.66 8.58
C SER A 161 6.13 21.69 7.05
N MET A 162 7.37 21.80 6.52
CA MET A 162 7.66 21.70 5.08
C MET A 162 7.31 20.32 4.46
N ILE A 163 6.71 19.42 5.22
CA ILE A 163 6.41 18.04 4.81
C ILE A 163 5.34 18.01 3.71
N VAL A 164 4.30 18.84 3.82
CA VAL A 164 3.27 18.95 2.77
C VAL A 164 3.88 19.45 1.45
N GLN A 165 4.84 20.39 1.53
CA GLN A 165 5.53 20.86 0.34
C GLN A 165 6.38 19.75 -0.32
N LYS A 166 6.99 18.88 0.46
CA LYS A 166 7.73 17.70 -0.05
C LYS A 166 6.79 16.73 -0.74
N ALA A 167 5.58 16.51 -0.18
CA ALA A 167 4.54 15.69 -0.78
C ALA A 167 4.15 16.20 -2.16
N VAL A 168 3.84 17.47 -2.24
CA VAL A 168 3.44 18.12 -3.49
C VAL A 168 4.58 18.06 -4.52
N LYS A 169 5.82 18.29 -4.10
CA LYS A 169 6.98 18.17 -4.98
C LYS A 169 7.15 16.74 -5.49
N MET A 170 7.03 15.74 -4.62
CA MET A 170 7.14 14.34 -5.01
C MET A 170 6.04 13.96 -6.01
N ALA A 171 4.79 14.29 -5.71
CA ALA A 171 3.66 14.03 -6.61
C ALA A 171 3.86 14.67 -8.00
N LYS A 172 4.36 15.92 -8.03
CA LYS A 172 4.70 16.60 -9.28
C LYS A 172 5.83 15.93 -10.05
N MET A 173 6.90 15.51 -9.35
CA MET A 173 8.02 14.79 -9.97
C MET A 173 7.58 13.46 -10.60
N MET A 174 6.62 12.79 -9.95
CA MET A 174 6.07 11.51 -10.40
C MET A 174 4.91 11.68 -11.40
N ASN A 175 4.49 12.92 -11.66
CA ASN A 175 3.33 13.26 -12.50
C ASN A 175 2.05 12.53 -12.06
N VAL A 176 1.84 12.39 -10.74
CA VAL A 176 0.70 11.71 -10.14
C VAL A 176 -0.17 12.72 -9.38
N PRO A 177 -1.49 12.73 -9.58
CA PRO A 177 -2.39 13.64 -8.89
C PRO A 177 -2.51 13.31 -7.39
N ILE A 178 -2.63 14.36 -6.56
CA ILE A 178 -3.00 14.24 -5.16
C ILE A 178 -4.52 14.22 -5.09
N LEU A 179 -5.10 13.08 -4.69
CA LEU A 179 -6.54 12.88 -4.58
C LEU A 179 -7.11 13.45 -3.29
N GLY A 180 -6.30 13.50 -2.24
CA GLY A 180 -6.71 14.03 -0.96
C GLY A 180 -5.63 14.00 0.10
N LEU A 181 -5.91 14.71 1.20
CA LEU A 181 -5.11 14.74 2.41
C LEU A 181 -5.98 14.28 3.58
N VAL A 182 -5.48 13.32 4.34
CA VAL A 182 -6.08 12.87 5.60
C VAL A 182 -5.25 13.40 6.76
N GLU A 183 -5.81 14.32 7.51
CA GLU A 183 -5.27 14.71 8.81
C GLU A 183 -5.75 13.73 9.87
N ASN A 184 -4.84 12.91 10.37
CA ASN A 184 -5.13 11.92 11.42
C ASN A 184 -4.58 12.40 12.76
N MET A 185 -5.11 11.91 13.88
CA MET A 185 -4.72 12.29 15.24
C MET A 185 -4.89 13.81 15.50
N SER A 186 -5.89 14.41 14.88
CA SER A 186 -6.11 15.87 14.87
C SER A 186 -6.66 16.40 16.19
N TRP A 187 -7.28 15.56 16.99
CA TRP A 187 -7.79 15.94 18.31
C TRP A 187 -7.78 14.76 19.27
N PHE A 188 -7.83 15.08 20.52
CA PHE A 188 -7.80 14.13 21.62
C PHE A 188 -8.77 14.59 22.69
N MET A 189 -9.63 13.69 23.16
CA MET A 189 -10.55 13.98 24.26
C MET A 189 -9.78 13.87 25.57
N CYS A 190 -9.61 15.01 26.26
CA CYS A 190 -9.00 14.99 27.58
C CYS A 190 -9.91 14.22 28.54
N PRO A 191 -9.45 13.16 29.20
CA PRO A 191 -10.23 12.55 30.28
C PRO A 191 -10.37 13.54 31.43
N GLU A 192 -11.57 13.70 31.92
CA GLU A 192 -11.86 14.49 33.15
C GLU A 192 -11.22 13.83 34.37
#